data_6bcbd69ff57322e864682e213584cc72
#
_entry.id   6bcbd69ff57322e864682e213584cc72
#
_cell.length_a   1.000
_cell.length_b   1.000
_cell.length_c   1.000
_cell.angle_alpha   90.00
_cell.angle_beta   90.00
_cell.angle_gamma   90.00
#
_symmetry.space_group_name_H-M   'P 1'
#
loop_
_entity.id
_entity.type
_entity.pdbx_description
1 polymer ?
#
loop_
_entity_poly.entity_id
_entity_poly.type
_entity_poly.pdbx_seq_one_letter_code
_entity_poly.pdbx_strand_id
1 'polypeptide(L)'
;MDFFFNPRGVAVIGASDNHAKGGFHLFRNTIQSYEGPVYPVNPRLSSILDRPCFPDVSSIPDDFDLAIFFVPAPALPDTIRACARKGVKGIIIESAGFAEVGERGRALQQECVSLARDHGIRLWGPNCMGLLDAHRRHVFSFMYTDAWKTLLKPGDVSMSVQSGMLSAGFLMMILERGGLGISKMCSIGNKCDVQETELLEYFIQDSTTRVIGLYAESIADPRRFLDLASKTDKPIVVLKGGRSPGGARAAMSHTASMASDHAVMRSAFRQAGIVEVTDVNELMDVLRGFSKTPICRARENAGTAVITFSGGGGIVTSDLLHEAGLSLAELGGGTLASLKAVYPPWMDPSNPADIWPAIEHSGIREVYETLSEAVMRDPAVDSVIVHIFTNMVESSLFANLARLREELGKPVVAWLAGLGEGLKAFRTGLEELGIPAFDEMSRCVSVLAAILGHHRRRGGVLRGEP
;
A
#
# COMPACT_ATOMS: atom_id res chain seq x y z
N MET A 1 -15.49 -9.17 -11.40
CA MET A 1 -14.98 -8.21 -10.38
C MET A 1 -15.17 -6.75 -10.79
N ASP A 2 -15.12 -6.43 -12.09
CA ASP A 2 -15.12 -5.03 -12.57
C ASP A 2 -16.36 -4.22 -12.12
N PHE A 3 -17.53 -4.82 -12.02
CA PHE A 3 -18.76 -4.16 -11.56
C PHE A 3 -18.68 -3.63 -10.10
N PHE A 4 -17.74 -4.07 -9.27
CA PHE A 4 -17.50 -3.46 -7.96
C PHE A 4 -16.77 -2.12 -8.09
N PHE A 5 -15.86 -2.01 -9.06
CA PHE A 5 -15.04 -0.81 -9.27
C PHE A 5 -15.64 0.14 -10.31
N ASN A 6 -16.41 -0.38 -11.24
CA ASN A 6 -17.00 0.37 -12.36
C ASN A 6 -18.48 -0.02 -12.58
N PRO A 7 -19.35 0.23 -11.59
CA PRO A 7 -20.79 -0.08 -11.72
C PRO A 7 -21.47 0.89 -12.69
N ARG A 8 -22.59 0.45 -13.29
CA ARG A 8 -23.48 1.32 -14.08
C ARG A 8 -24.44 2.15 -13.24
N GLY A 9 -24.69 1.71 -12.02
CA GLY A 9 -25.49 2.40 -11.03
C GLY A 9 -25.31 1.75 -9.67
N VAL A 10 -25.53 2.52 -8.60
CA VAL A 10 -25.31 2.10 -7.21
C VAL A 10 -26.57 2.34 -6.38
N ALA A 11 -27.07 1.30 -5.72
CA ALA A 11 -28.09 1.45 -4.69
C ALA A 11 -27.47 1.41 -3.29
N VAL A 12 -27.75 2.42 -2.46
CA VAL A 12 -27.28 2.49 -1.06
C VAL A 12 -28.43 2.10 -0.15
N ILE A 13 -28.41 0.87 0.36
CA ILE A 13 -29.46 0.30 1.20
C ILE A 13 -29.16 0.57 2.67
N GLY A 14 -30.08 1.28 3.34
CA GLY A 14 -29.85 1.80 4.68
C GLY A 14 -29.25 3.19 4.67
N ALA A 15 -29.37 3.93 3.59
CA ALA A 15 -29.06 5.35 3.53
C ALA A 15 -29.83 6.11 4.64
N SER A 16 -29.24 7.15 5.21
CA SER A 16 -29.80 7.87 6.35
C SER A 16 -29.62 9.38 6.19
N ASP A 17 -30.53 10.14 6.77
CA ASP A 17 -30.43 11.59 6.96
C ASP A 17 -29.72 11.98 8.28
N ASN A 18 -29.50 11.00 9.16
CA ASN A 18 -28.84 11.21 10.44
C ASN A 18 -27.31 11.16 10.29
N HIS A 19 -26.66 12.31 10.50
CA HIS A 19 -25.21 12.49 10.39
C HIS A 19 -24.37 11.62 11.36
N ALA A 20 -24.97 11.09 12.42
CA ALA A 20 -24.28 10.17 13.34
C ALA A 20 -24.25 8.71 12.84
N LYS A 21 -24.92 8.40 11.73
CA LYS A 21 -25.03 7.03 11.21
C LYS A 21 -24.12 6.81 10.00
N GLY A 22 -23.51 5.64 9.93
CA GLY A 22 -22.67 5.25 8.80
C GLY A 22 -23.40 5.27 7.45
N GLY A 23 -24.70 4.93 7.42
CA GLY A 23 -25.52 5.04 6.20
C GLY A 23 -25.64 6.45 5.62
N PHE A 24 -25.53 7.49 6.45
CA PHE A 24 -25.41 8.87 5.97
C PHE A 24 -24.08 9.10 5.25
N HIS A 25 -22.99 8.73 5.90
CA HIS A 25 -21.64 8.94 5.36
C HIS A 25 -21.41 8.11 4.08
N LEU A 26 -21.88 6.87 4.06
CA LEU A 26 -21.82 6.01 2.88
C LEU A 26 -22.54 6.67 1.69
N PHE A 27 -23.80 7.08 1.88
CA PHE A 27 -24.57 7.73 0.82
C PHE A 27 -23.94 9.05 0.37
N ARG A 28 -23.55 9.91 1.33
CA ARG A 28 -22.86 11.19 1.05
C ARG A 28 -21.57 10.97 0.25
N ASN A 29 -20.70 10.05 0.69
CA ASN A 29 -19.45 9.78 0.01
C ASN A 29 -19.68 9.23 -1.40
N THR A 30 -20.65 8.33 -1.56
CA THR A 30 -21.00 7.76 -2.87
C THR A 30 -21.47 8.86 -3.84
N ILE A 31 -22.40 9.73 -3.45
CA ILE A 31 -22.91 10.80 -4.35
C ILE A 31 -21.89 11.89 -4.66
N GLN A 32 -20.86 12.05 -3.81
CA GLN A 32 -19.80 13.05 -3.99
C GLN A 32 -18.63 12.52 -4.82
N SER A 33 -18.54 11.21 -4.98
CA SER A 33 -17.41 10.56 -5.59
C SER A 33 -17.74 9.81 -6.89
N TYR A 34 -18.99 9.41 -7.07
CA TYR A 34 -19.45 8.64 -8.22
C TYR A 34 -20.41 9.49 -9.09
N GLU A 35 -20.11 9.61 -10.38
CA GLU A 35 -20.88 10.43 -11.32
C GLU A 35 -22.13 9.72 -11.88
N GLY A 36 -22.21 8.40 -11.75
CA GLY A 36 -23.35 7.61 -12.23
C GLY A 36 -24.57 7.71 -11.30
N PRO A 37 -25.67 7.01 -11.66
CA PRO A 37 -26.89 6.99 -10.87
C PRO A 37 -26.68 6.38 -9.47
N VAL A 38 -27.16 7.08 -8.43
CA VAL A 38 -27.12 6.62 -7.03
C VAL A 38 -28.52 6.68 -6.44
N TYR A 39 -29.00 5.55 -5.94
CA TYR A 39 -30.36 5.36 -5.42
C TYR A 39 -30.32 5.12 -3.91
N PRO A 40 -30.67 6.13 -3.05
CA PRO A 40 -30.80 5.88 -1.62
C PRO A 40 -32.07 5.06 -1.32
N VAL A 41 -31.93 4.04 -0.47
CA VAL A 41 -33.03 3.18 -0.06
C VAL A 41 -33.20 3.23 1.45
N ASN A 42 -34.37 3.69 1.90
CA ASN A 42 -34.77 3.71 3.31
C ASN A 42 -36.31 3.70 3.41
N PRO A 43 -36.93 2.75 4.15
CA PRO A 43 -38.39 2.62 4.22
C PRO A 43 -39.09 3.77 4.98
N ARG A 44 -38.35 4.68 5.63
CA ARG A 44 -38.91 5.75 6.48
C ARG A 44 -38.72 7.13 5.92
N LEU A 45 -37.93 7.29 4.84
CA LEU A 45 -37.56 8.60 4.32
C LEU A 45 -38.03 8.74 2.87
N SER A 46 -38.54 9.91 2.52
CA SER A 46 -38.91 10.24 1.14
C SER A 46 -37.79 10.95 0.38
N SER A 47 -36.83 11.53 1.08
CA SER A 47 -35.67 12.20 0.50
C SER A 47 -34.47 12.18 1.46
N ILE A 48 -33.25 12.20 0.91
CA ILE A 48 -31.98 12.32 1.65
C ILE A 48 -31.03 13.19 0.82
N LEU A 49 -30.46 14.25 1.41
CA LEU A 49 -29.56 15.20 0.73
C LEU A 49 -30.16 15.69 -0.60
N ASP A 50 -31.42 16.13 -0.57
CA ASP A 50 -32.20 16.65 -1.69
C ASP A 50 -32.41 15.66 -2.86
N ARG A 51 -32.20 14.35 -2.62
CA ARG A 51 -32.48 13.29 -3.59
C ARG A 51 -33.66 12.44 -3.16
N PRO A 52 -34.53 12.03 -4.09
CA PRO A 52 -35.63 11.08 -3.82
C PRO A 52 -35.09 9.81 -3.20
N CYS A 53 -35.73 9.33 -2.12
CA CYS A 53 -35.37 8.08 -1.44
C CYS A 53 -36.45 7.04 -1.70
N PHE A 54 -36.01 5.83 -2.02
CA PHE A 54 -36.89 4.71 -2.34
C PHE A 54 -37.21 3.89 -1.09
N PRO A 55 -38.45 3.44 -0.87
CA PRO A 55 -38.79 2.65 0.31
C PRO A 55 -38.13 1.26 0.32
N ASP A 56 -37.90 0.70 -0.83
CA ASP A 56 -37.26 -0.62 -1.04
C ASP A 56 -36.54 -0.68 -2.40
N VAL A 57 -35.75 -1.74 -2.60
CA VAL A 57 -34.99 -1.99 -3.83
C VAL A 57 -35.89 -2.16 -5.07
N SER A 58 -37.08 -2.75 -4.89
CA SER A 58 -38.01 -3.02 -6.00
C SER A 58 -38.66 -1.76 -6.56
N SER A 59 -38.70 -0.70 -5.75
CA SER A 59 -39.27 0.60 -6.12
C SER A 59 -38.32 1.47 -6.96
N ILE A 60 -37.05 1.10 -7.08
CA ILE A 60 -36.08 1.80 -7.95
C ILE A 60 -36.50 1.56 -9.42
N PRO A 61 -36.75 2.63 -10.23
CA PRO A 61 -37.24 2.45 -11.60
C PRO A 61 -36.19 1.90 -12.55
N ASP A 62 -34.92 2.27 -12.35
CA ASP A 62 -33.82 1.99 -13.24
C ASP A 62 -33.06 0.70 -12.88
N ASP A 63 -32.28 0.20 -13.83
CA ASP A 63 -31.36 -0.91 -13.61
C ASP A 63 -30.05 -0.40 -12.99
N PHE A 64 -29.53 -1.16 -12.05
CA PHE A 64 -28.22 -0.93 -11.45
C PHE A 64 -27.55 -2.28 -11.17
N ASP A 65 -26.23 -2.31 -11.05
CA ASP A 65 -25.50 -3.59 -10.90
C ASP A 65 -24.72 -3.70 -9.58
N LEU A 66 -24.64 -2.63 -8.77
CA LEU A 66 -24.01 -2.65 -7.45
C LEU A 66 -24.98 -2.18 -6.36
N ALA A 67 -25.08 -2.94 -5.28
CA ALA A 67 -25.78 -2.54 -4.06
C ALA A 67 -24.80 -2.47 -2.89
N ILE A 68 -24.89 -1.43 -2.03
CA ILE A 68 -24.05 -1.30 -0.84
C ILE A 68 -24.97 -1.25 0.38
N PHE A 69 -24.73 -2.16 1.32
CA PHE A 69 -25.61 -2.39 2.47
C PHE A 69 -25.04 -1.83 3.76
N PHE A 70 -25.81 -0.96 4.41
CA PHE A 70 -25.58 -0.51 5.76
C PHE A 70 -26.85 -0.67 6.61
N VAL A 71 -27.33 -1.90 6.73
CA VAL A 71 -28.56 -2.29 7.43
C VAL A 71 -28.28 -3.39 8.47
N PRO A 72 -29.16 -3.57 9.48
CA PRO A 72 -29.01 -4.66 10.43
C PRO A 72 -28.93 -6.03 9.73
N ALA A 73 -28.00 -6.87 10.15
CA ALA A 73 -27.71 -8.16 9.51
C ALA A 73 -28.97 -9.06 9.26
N PRO A 74 -29.97 -9.15 10.15
CA PRO A 74 -31.16 -9.97 9.90
C PRO A 74 -32.02 -9.55 8.70
N ALA A 75 -31.86 -8.32 8.21
CA ALA A 75 -32.60 -7.83 7.03
C ALA A 75 -31.97 -8.25 5.69
N LEU A 76 -30.76 -8.80 5.71
CA LEU A 76 -30.02 -9.07 4.49
C LEU A 76 -30.62 -10.14 3.59
N PRO A 77 -31.10 -11.30 4.07
CA PRO A 77 -31.62 -12.34 3.18
C PRO A 77 -32.75 -11.84 2.27
N ASP A 78 -33.71 -11.09 2.82
CA ASP A 78 -34.82 -10.54 2.03
C ASP A 78 -34.36 -9.44 1.07
N THR A 79 -33.38 -8.63 1.49
CA THR A 79 -32.81 -7.57 0.65
C THR A 79 -32.01 -8.18 -0.51
N ILE A 80 -31.24 -9.26 -0.28
CA ILE A 80 -30.54 -10.00 -1.34
C ILE A 80 -31.54 -10.56 -2.37
N ARG A 81 -32.66 -11.15 -1.91
CA ARG A 81 -33.72 -11.60 -2.82
C ARG A 81 -34.33 -10.48 -3.67
N ALA A 82 -34.47 -9.28 -3.07
CA ALA A 82 -34.95 -8.10 -3.81
C ALA A 82 -33.92 -7.64 -4.85
N CYS A 83 -32.63 -7.61 -4.49
CA CYS A 83 -31.54 -7.31 -5.43
C CYS A 83 -31.46 -8.32 -6.58
N ALA A 84 -31.68 -9.60 -6.29
CA ALA A 84 -31.71 -10.66 -7.32
C ALA A 84 -32.78 -10.39 -8.39
N ARG A 85 -33.99 -10.01 -7.97
CA ARG A 85 -35.07 -9.66 -8.92
C ARG A 85 -34.75 -8.45 -9.80
N LYS A 86 -33.83 -7.56 -9.35
CA LYS A 86 -33.35 -6.37 -10.09
C LYS A 86 -32.13 -6.66 -10.95
N GLY A 87 -31.59 -7.88 -10.95
CA GLY A 87 -30.42 -8.25 -11.74
C GLY A 87 -29.11 -7.64 -11.21
N VAL A 88 -29.02 -7.34 -9.92
CA VAL A 88 -27.80 -6.86 -9.26
C VAL A 88 -26.69 -7.91 -9.37
N LYS A 89 -25.49 -7.50 -9.73
CA LYS A 89 -24.32 -8.38 -9.92
C LYS A 89 -23.45 -8.49 -8.69
N GLY A 90 -23.35 -7.41 -7.91
CA GLY A 90 -22.51 -7.32 -6.75
C GLY A 90 -23.16 -6.63 -5.57
N ILE A 91 -22.85 -7.11 -4.37
CA ILE A 91 -23.31 -6.51 -3.11
C ILE A 91 -22.11 -6.31 -2.20
N ILE A 92 -21.89 -5.09 -1.74
CA ILE A 92 -20.94 -4.76 -0.66
C ILE A 92 -21.71 -4.69 0.64
N ILE A 93 -21.31 -5.47 1.65
CA ILE A 93 -21.97 -5.51 2.96
C ILE A 93 -21.04 -4.87 3.99
N GLU A 94 -21.28 -3.61 4.34
CA GLU A 94 -20.49 -2.91 5.34
C GLU A 94 -20.95 -3.19 6.76
N SER A 95 -22.18 -3.67 6.93
CA SER A 95 -22.77 -4.04 8.23
C SER A 95 -22.01 -5.18 8.91
N ALA A 96 -21.93 -5.13 10.23
CA ALA A 96 -21.49 -6.21 11.11
C ALA A 96 -22.68 -7.05 11.62
N GLY A 97 -22.41 -8.13 12.36
CA GLY A 97 -23.42 -9.04 12.94
C GLY A 97 -23.48 -10.41 12.25
N PHE A 98 -22.36 -10.85 11.69
CA PHE A 98 -22.21 -12.11 10.96
C PHE A 98 -21.24 -13.08 11.66
N ALA A 99 -20.37 -13.76 10.98
CA ALA A 99 -19.52 -14.81 11.54
C ALA A 99 -18.67 -14.35 12.74
N GLU A 100 -18.35 -13.07 12.84
CA GLU A 100 -17.60 -12.47 13.95
C GLU A 100 -18.37 -12.43 15.28
N VAL A 101 -19.71 -12.54 15.26
CA VAL A 101 -20.52 -12.57 16.49
C VAL A 101 -20.90 -13.99 16.94
N GLY A 102 -20.27 -15.02 16.36
CA GLY A 102 -20.44 -16.41 16.77
C GLY A 102 -21.35 -17.22 15.84
N GLU A 103 -21.86 -18.35 16.34
CA GLU A 103 -22.52 -19.39 15.52
C GLU A 103 -23.78 -18.90 14.80
N ARG A 104 -24.62 -18.12 15.48
CA ARG A 104 -25.84 -17.55 14.88
C ARG A 104 -25.53 -16.61 13.72
N GLY A 105 -24.50 -15.75 13.91
CA GLY A 105 -24.06 -14.84 12.86
C GLY A 105 -23.40 -15.59 11.70
N ARG A 106 -22.69 -16.68 11.99
CA ARG A 106 -22.10 -17.56 10.96
C ARG A 106 -23.19 -18.23 10.11
N ALA A 107 -24.24 -18.74 10.74
CA ALA A 107 -25.38 -19.33 10.01
C ALA A 107 -26.06 -18.32 9.08
N LEU A 108 -26.27 -17.09 9.57
CA LEU A 108 -26.82 -16.00 8.74
C LEU A 108 -25.92 -15.64 7.56
N GLN A 109 -24.60 -15.57 7.78
CA GLN A 109 -23.62 -15.33 6.72
C GLN A 109 -23.69 -16.42 5.65
N GLN A 110 -23.78 -17.69 6.05
CA GLN A 110 -23.88 -18.82 5.13
C GLN A 110 -25.21 -18.79 4.32
N GLU A 111 -26.32 -18.42 4.97
CA GLU A 111 -27.59 -18.20 4.27
C GLU A 111 -27.45 -17.12 3.20
N CYS A 112 -26.88 -15.96 3.53
CA CYS A 112 -26.65 -14.88 2.57
C CYS A 112 -25.77 -15.33 1.38
N VAL A 113 -24.68 -16.07 1.67
CA VAL A 113 -23.79 -16.60 0.62
C VAL A 113 -24.50 -17.57 -0.30
N SER A 114 -25.32 -18.49 0.27
CA SER A 114 -26.09 -19.44 -0.53
C SER A 114 -27.09 -18.70 -1.45
N LEU A 115 -27.88 -17.79 -0.88
CA LEU A 115 -28.84 -16.99 -1.63
C LEU A 115 -28.19 -16.20 -2.77
N ALA A 116 -27.07 -15.53 -2.50
CA ALA A 116 -26.35 -14.77 -3.50
C ALA A 116 -25.84 -15.67 -4.64
N ARG A 117 -25.26 -16.82 -4.29
CA ARG A 117 -24.75 -17.81 -5.25
C ARG A 117 -25.86 -18.36 -6.14
N ASP A 118 -27.01 -18.69 -5.57
CA ASP A 118 -28.16 -19.22 -6.32
C ASP A 118 -28.68 -18.25 -7.38
N HIS A 119 -28.41 -16.96 -7.21
CA HIS A 119 -28.80 -15.89 -8.13
C HIS A 119 -27.63 -15.28 -8.92
N GLY A 120 -26.43 -15.84 -8.82
CA GLY A 120 -25.24 -15.34 -9.53
C GLY A 120 -24.73 -13.97 -9.03
N ILE A 121 -25.06 -13.58 -7.80
CA ILE A 121 -24.61 -12.33 -7.17
C ILE A 121 -23.33 -12.60 -6.39
N ARG A 122 -22.35 -11.68 -6.52
CA ARG A 122 -21.12 -11.74 -5.72
C ARG A 122 -21.23 -10.88 -4.46
N LEU A 123 -20.75 -11.39 -3.35
CA LEU A 123 -20.76 -10.72 -2.07
C LEU A 123 -19.36 -10.24 -1.67
N TRP A 124 -19.26 -8.97 -1.25
CA TRP A 124 -18.07 -8.35 -0.69
C TRP A 124 -18.30 -8.07 0.80
N GLY A 125 -17.37 -8.42 1.66
CA GLY A 125 -17.50 -8.31 3.12
C GLY A 125 -18.01 -9.63 3.73
N PRO A 126 -18.95 -9.63 4.67
CA PRO A 126 -19.49 -8.47 5.43
C PRO A 126 -18.49 -7.87 6.42
N ASN A 127 -18.94 -6.92 7.27
CA ASN A 127 -18.13 -6.31 8.31
C ASN A 127 -16.86 -5.65 7.75
N CYS A 128 -17.02 -4.81 6.73
CA CYS A 128 -15.92 -4.16 6.01
C CYS A 128 -16.13 -2.65 5.90
N MET A 129 -15.12 -1.96 5.41
CA MET A 129 -15.16 -0.52 5.11
C MET A 129 -15.37 -0.24 3.61
N GLY A 130 -15.79 -1.25 2.84
CA GLY A 130 -16.01 -1.11 1.42
C GLY A 130 -14.74 -0.94 0.59
N LEU A 131 -14.81 -0.13 -0.45
CA LEU A 131 -13.69 0.09 -1.36
C LEU A 131 -13.55 1.56 -1.81
N LEU A 132 -12.34 1.88 -2.27
CA LEU A 132 -11.98 3.14 -2.88
C LEU A 132 -11.16 2.87 -4.15
N ASP A 133 -11.50 3.55 -5.25
CA ASP A 133 -10.69 3.64 -6.47
C ASP A 133 -10.31 5.12 -6.70
N ALA A 134 -9.02 5.44 -6.53
CA ALA A 134 -8.58 6.83 -6.57
C ALA A 134 -8.52 7.39 -8.00
N HIS A 135 -8.29 6.56 -9.01
CA HIS A 135 -8.28 6.99 -10.42
C HIS A 135 -9.67 7.34 -10.93
N ARG A 136 -10.68 6.54 -10.53
CA ARG A 136 -12.09 6.83 -10.83
C ARG A 136 -12.72 7.80 -9.83
N ARG A 137 -12.01 8.10 -8.74
CA ARG A 137 -12.50 8.90 -7.60
C ARG A 137 -13.72 8.27 -6.91
N HIS A 138 -13.92 6.95 -7.01
CA HIS A 138 -15.01 6.25 -6.34
C HIS A 138 -14.67 5.98 -4.87
N VAL A 139 -15.56 6.37 -3.96
CA VAL A 139 -15.47 6.12 -2.52
C VAL A 139 -16.76 5.47 -2.05
N PHE A 140 -16.81 4.16 -2.14
CA PHE A 140 -17.91 3.31 -1.68
C PHE A 140 -17.58 2.84 -0.26
N SER A 141 -17.72 3.76 0.69
CA SER A 141 -17.34 3.55 2.09
C SER A 141 -18.04 4.54 3.01
N PHE A 142 -18.38 4.08 4.23
CA PHE A 142 -18.96 4.93 5.27
C PHE A 142 -17.95 5.81 6.02
N MET A 143 -16.78 6.09 5.45
CA MET A 143 -15.79 6.96 6.10
C MET A 143 -16.38 8.29 6.56
N TYR A 144 -16.04 8.67 7.79
CA TYR A 144 -16.54 9.90 8.42
C TYR A 144 -15.82 11.18 7.98
N THR A 145 -14.64 11.06 7.36
CA THR A 145 -13.83 12.21 6.96
C THR A 145 -14.03 12.60 5.50
N ASP A 146 -13.92 13.88 5.21
CA ASP A 146 -13.88 14.44 3.86
C ASP A 146 -12.44 14.65 3.36
N ALA A 147 -11.44 14.32 4.17
CA ALA A 147 -10.02 14.52 3.83
C ALA A 147 -9.60 13.83 2.53
N TRP A 148 -10.28 12.75 2.15
CA TRP A 148 -10.05 12.07 0.88
C TRP A 148 -10.23 12.99 -0.35
N LYS A 149 -11.08 14.00 -0.28
CA LYS A 149 -11.34 14.93 -1.40
C LYS A 149 -10.11 15.72 -1.81
N THR A 150 -9.29 16.10 -0.85
CA THR A 150 -8.15 17.00 -1.03
C THR A 150 -6.81 16.29 -0.91
N LEU A 151 -6.71 15.28 -0.05
CA LEU A 151 -5.45 14.62 0.28
C LEU A 151 -5.22 13.30 -0.50
N LEU A 152 -6.30 12.66 -0.98
CA LEU A 152 -6.15 11.43 -1.77
C LEU A 152 -5.54 11.76 -3.13
N LYS A 153 -4.36 11.23 -3.37
CA LYS A 153 -3.67 11.34 -4.66
C LYS A 153 -3.77 9.99 -5.40
N PRO A 154 -4.26 9.98 -6.64
CA PRO A 154 -4.15 8.81 -7.50
C PRO A 154 -2.68 8.39 -7.66
N GLY A 155 -2.44 7.10 -7.62
CA GLY A 155 -1.11 6.53 -7.74
C GLY A 155 -1.18 5.06 -8.13
N ASP A 156 -0.15 4.30 -7.81
CA ASP A 156 0.07 2.97 -8.34
C ASP A 156 0.04 1.85 -7.29
N VAL A 157 -0.35 2.16 -6.06
CA VAL A 157 -0.44 1.18 -4.98
C VAL A 157 -1.89 0.74 -4.77
N SER A 158 -2.16 -0.56 -4.89
CA SER A 158 -3.43 -1.16 -4.49
C SER A 158 -3.27 -1.99 -3.22
N MET A 159 -4.24 -1.86 -2.32
CA MET A 159 -4.22 -2.56 -1.04
C MET A 159 -5.48 -3.38 -0.82
N SER A 160 -5.31 -4.62 -0.33
CA SER A 160 -6.38 -5.45 0.24
C SER A 160 -6.17 -5.60 1.74
N VAL A 161 -7.15 -5.19 2.54
CA VAL A 161 -7.07 -5.16 4.00
C VAL A 161 -8.22 -5.99 4.59
N GLN A 162 -7.89 -7.05 5.30
CA GLN A 162 -8.92 -7.91 5.89
C GLN A 162 -9.69 -7.23 7.03
N SER A 163 -9.07 -6.35 7.81
CA SER A 163 -9.72 -5.61 8.90
C SER A 163 -10.36 -4.31 8.42
N GLY A 164 -11.64 -4.10 8.74
CA GLY A 164 -12.38 -2.87 8.40
C GLY A 164 -11.74 -1.62 8.99
N MET A 165 -11.63 -1.53 10.30
CA MET A 165 -11.08 -0.34 10.97
C MET A 165 -9.60 -0.13 10.69
N LEU A 166 -8.82 -1.19 10.48
CA LEU A 166 -7.41 -1.04 10.11
C LEU A 166 -7.25 -0.47 8.70
N SER A 167 -8.17 -0.77 7.76
CA SER A 167 -8.15 -0.15 6.43
C SER A 167 -8.38 1.35 6.49
N ALA A 168 -9.29 1.80 7.35
CA ALA A 168 -9.47 3.22 7.62
C ALA A 168 -8.22 3.85 8.24
N GLY A 169 -7.60 3.17 9.21
CA GLY A 169 -6.33 3.59 9.82
C GLY A 169 -5.21 3.73 8.79
N PHE A 170 -5.06 2.77 7.89
CA PHE A 170 -4.07 2.84 6.79
C PHE A 170 -4.31 4.03 5.88
N LEU A 171 -5.56 4.24 5.47
CA LEU A 171 -5.90 5.38 4.62
C LEU A 171 -5.60 6.70 5.33
N MET A 172 -5.95 6.85 6.61
CA MET A 172 -5.62 8.05 7.38
C MET A 172 -4.11 8.28 7.47
N MET A 173 -3.32 7.24 7.68
CA MET A 173 -1.86 7.35 7.68
C MET A 173 -1.31 7.79 6.32
N ILE A 174 -1.86 7.27 5.23
CA ILE A 174 -1.47 7.64 3.87
C ILE A 174 -1.81 9.11 3.59
N LEU A 175 -3.02 9.54 3.95
CA LEU A 175 -3.48 10.92 3.77
C LEU A 175 -2.65 11.92 4.60
N GLU A 176 -2.30 11.57 5.85
CA GLU A 176 -1.51 12.44 6.75
C GLU A 176 -0.06 12.53 6.33
N ARG A 177 0.59 11.39 6.02
CA ARG A 177 2.02 11.38 5.69
C ARG A 177 2.32 11.87 4.28
N GLY A 178 1.38 11.70 3.34
CA GLY A 178 1.61 11.97 1.93
C GLY A 178 2.60 10.97 1.29
N GLY A 179 3.09 11.31 0.10
CA GLY A 179 4.16 10.55 -0.58
C GLY A 179 3.74 9.20 -1.18
N LEU A 180 2.65 8.59 -0.75
CA LEU A 180 2.09 7.36 -1.30
C LEU A 180 0.80 7.64 -2.06
N GLY A 181 0.82 7.42 -3.37
CA GLY A 181 -0.39 7.47 -4.21
C GLY A 181 -1.10 6.12 -4.24
N ILE A 182 -2.42 6.16 -4.08
CA ILE A 182 -3.26 4.96 -4.08
C ILE A 182 -3.92 4.76 -5.44
N SER A 183 -3.89 3.53 -5.94
CA SER A 183 -4.77 3.11 -7.02
C SER A 183 -6.11 2.65 -6.44
N LYS A 184 -6.07 1.61 -5.61
CA LYS A 184 -7.27 1.06 -4.95
C LYS A 184 -7.00 0.74 -3.48
N MET A 185 -8.01 0.96 -2.63
CA MET A 185 -8.02 0.52 -1.23
C MET A 185 -9.27 -0.33 -1.02
N CYS A 186 -9.09 -1.59 -0.67
CA CYS A 186 -10.14 -2.59 -0.55
C CYS A 186 -10.18 -3.17 0.87
N SER A 187 -11.26 -2.93 1.60
CA SER A 187 -11.53 -3.58 2.88
C SER A 187 -12.44 -4.77 2.63
N ILE A 188 -12.01 -5.99 2.99
CA ILE A 188 -12.76 -7.22 2.67
C ILE A 188 -13.45 -7.87 3.88
N GLY A 189 -13.22 -7.38 5.10
CA GLY A 189 -13.91 -7.84 6.31
C GLY A 189 -13.85 -9.35 6.50
N ASN A 190 -15.02 -9.98 6.68
CA ASN A 190 -15.15 -11.42 6.86
C ASN A 190 -14.85 -12.23 5.58
N LYS A 191 -14.74 -11.59 4.41
CA LYS A 191 -14.42 -12.20 3.10
C LYS A 191 -15.22 -13.48 2.80
N CYS A 192 -16.54 -13.39 2.94
CA CYS A 192 -17.42 -14.55 2.83
C CYS A 192 -17.53 -15.13 1.42
N ASP A 193 -17.26 -14.34 0.39
CA ASP A 193 -17.26 -14.75 -1.02
C ASP A 193 -16.06 -14.12 -1.76
N VAL A 194 -16.01 -12.78 -1.93
CA VAL A 194 -14.82 -12.11 -2.48
C VAL A 194 -13.67 -12.18 -1.48
N GLN A 195 -12.52 -12.71 -1.92
CA GLN A 195 -11.38 -13.01 -1.07
C GLN A 195 -10.11 -12.29 -1.56
N GLU A 196 -9.09 -12.26 -0.71
CA GLU A 196 -7.79 -11.65 -1.00
C GLU A 196 -7.10 -12.22 -2.25
N THR A 197 -7.29 -13.51 -2.54
CA THR A 197 -6.70 -14.15 -3.73
C THR A 197 -7.32 -13.63 -5.03
N GLU A 198 -8.64 -13.39 -5.05
CA GLU A 198 -9.32 -12.82 -6.22
C GLU A 198 -8.94 -11.33 -6.41
N LEU A 199 -8.77 -10.60 -5.31
CA LEU A 199 -8.28 -9.22 -5.38
C LEU A 199 -6.83 -9.15 -5.86
N LEU A 200 -5.99 -10.08 -5.41
CA LEU A 200 -4.62 -10.19 -5.92
C LEU A 200 -4.62 -10.39 -7.45
N GLU A 201 -5.44 -11.33 -7.95
CA GLU A 201 -5.58 -11.56 -9.40
C GLU A 201 -6.08 -10.31 -10.14
N TYR A 202 -7.06 -9.61 -9.57
CA TYR A 202 -7.57 -8.35 -10.13
C TYR A 202 -6.48 -7.26 -10.16
N PHE A 203 -5.73 -7.08 -9.08
CA PHE A 203 -4.64 -6.09 -9.02
C PHE A 203 -3.48 -6.43 -9.95
N ILE A 204 -3.18 -7.70 -10.16
CA ILE A 204 -2.17 -8.14 -11.12
C ILE A 204 -2.56 -7.71 -12.55
N GLN A 205 -3.83 -7.81 -12.91
CA GLN A 205 -4.33 -7.45 -14.24
C GLN A 205 -4.60 -5.96 -14.40
N ASP A 206 -4.78 -5.23 -13.30
CA ASP A 206 -5.11 -3.80 -13.34
C ASP A 206 -3.90 -2.96 -13.75
N SER A 207 -4.05 -2.19 -14.84
CA SER A 207 -3.00 -1.35 -15.41
C SER A 207 -2.62 -0.16 -14.53
N THR A 208 -3.50 0.27 -13.63
CA THR A 208 -3.23 1.37 -12.69
C THR A 208 -2.53 0.89 -11.41
N THR A 209 -2.43 -0.42 -11.20
CA THR A 209 -1.72 -1.02 -10.07
C THR A 209 -0.33 -1.48 -10.48
N ARG A 210 0.70 -0.99 -9.80
CA ARG A 210 2.09 -1.44 -9.97
C ARG A 210 2.64 -2.13 -8.72
N VAL A 211 2.18 -1.74 -7.55
CA VAL A 211 2.59 -2.30 -6.25
C VAL A 211 1.36 -2.78 -5.50
N ILE A 212 1.44 -3.95 -4.88
CA ILE A 212 0.32 -4.58 -4.19
C ILE A 212 0.65 -4.72 -2.71
N GLY A 213 -0.20 -4.16 -1.85
CA GLY A 213 -0.12 -4.27 -0.39
C GLY A 213 -1.24 -5.15 0.15
N LEU A 214 -0.93 -6.00 1.13
CA LEU A 214 -1.94 -6.78 1.84
C LEU A 214 -1.76 -6.73 3.35
N TYR A 215 -2.89 -6.61 4.06
CA TYR A 215 -3.00 -7.07 5.43
C TYR A 215 -3.92 -8.27 5.46
N ALA A 216 -3.41 -9.42 5.90
CA ALA A 216 -4.17 -10.66 5.93
C ALA A 216 -3.95 -11.41 7.26
N GLU A 217 -5.04 -11.77 7.93
CA GLU A 217 -5.04 -12.65 9.11
C GLU A 217 -5.03 -14.12 8.70
N SER A 218 -5.65 -14.43 7.57
CA SER A 218 -5.64 -15.74 6.92
C SER A 218 -5.65 -15.58 5.41
N ILE A 219 -5.22 -16.61 4.69
CA ILE A 219 -5.35 -16.71 3.23
C ILE A 219 -6.23 -17.92 2.94
N ALA A 220 -7.35 -17.69 2.25
CA ALA A 220 -8.37 -18.73 2.06
C ALA A 220 -7.91 -19.82 1.08
N ASP A 221 -7.27 -19.44 -0.03
CA ASP A 221 -6.64 -20.36 -0.99
C ASP A 221 -5.13 -20.03 -1.11
N PRO A 222 -4.30 -20.52 -0.17
CA PRO A 222 -2.89 -20.20 -0.16
C PRO A 222 -2.14 -20.75 -1.37
N ARG A 223 -2.56 -21.88 -1.94
CA ARG A 223 -1.91 -22.46 -3.14
C ARG A 223 -2.08 -21.53 -4.35
N ARG A 224 -3.31 -21.14 -4.66
CA ARG A 224 -3.60 -20.21 -5.77
C ARG A 224 -2.99 -18.84 -5.52
N PHE A 225 -3.02 -18.34 -4.28
CA PHE A 225 -2.41 -17.08 -3.90
C PHE A 225 -0.90 -17.05 -4.20
N LEU A 226 -0.17 -18.09 -3.78
CA LEU A 226 1.27 -18.23 -4.02
C LEU A 226 1.60 -18.42 -5.51
N ASP A 227 0.79 -19.19 -6.22
CA ASP A 227 0.93 -19.39 -7.67
C ASP A 227 0.80 -18.07 -8.45
N LEU A 228 -0.23 -17.28 -8.15
CA LEU A 228 -0.43 -15.95 -8.73
C LEU A 228 0.73 -15.00 -8.39
N ALA A 229 1.17 -15.00 -7.13
CA ALA A 229 2.28 -14.17 -6.68
C ALA A 229 3.60 -14.55 -7.38
N SER A 230 3.84 -15.82 -7.63
CA SER A 230 5.06 -16.28 -8.30
C SER A 230 5.13 -15.88 -9.78
N LYS A 231 3.99 -15.62 -10.43
CA LYS A 231 3.88 -15.34 -11.86
C LYS A 231 3.85 -13.85 -12.23
N THR A 232 3.77 -12.95 -11.24
CA THR A 232 3.73 -11.51 -11.50
C THR A 232 5.03 -10.82 -11.14
N ASP A 233 5.42 -9.82 -11.93
CA ASP A 233 6.56 -8.94 -11.60
C ASP A 233 6.19 -7.78 -10.68
N LYS A 234 4.89 -7.57 -10.42
CA LYS A 234 4.45 -6.54 -9.48
C LYS A 234 4.88 -6.91 -8.06
N PRO A 235 5.57 -6.02 -7.33
CA PRO A 235 5.91 -6.26 -5.93
C PRO A 235 4.66 -6.50 -5.09
N ILE A 236 4.69 -7.56 -4.30
CA ILE A 236 3.63 -7.90 -3.34
C ILE A 236 4.21 -7.81 -1.94
N VAL A 237 3.64 -6.93 -1.12
CA VAL A 237 4.07 -6.69 0.27
C VAL A 237 2.95 -7.14 1.21
N VAL A 238 3.25 -8.03 2.14
CA VAL A 238 2.26 -8.62 3.05
C VAL A 238 2.61 -8.36 4.49
N LEU A 239 1.69 -7.72 5.21
CA LEU A 239 1.66 -7.70 6.66
C LEU A 239 0.74 -8.83 7.13
N LYS A 240 1.34 -9.93 7.60
CA LYS A 240 0.59 -11.10 8.11
C LYS A 240 0.23 -10.92 9.57
N GLY A 241 -1.07 -10.87 9.87
CA GLY A 241 -1.57 -10.95 11.24
C GLY A 241 -1.50 -12.37 11.82
N GLY A 242 -1.46 -12.50 13.15
CA GLY A 242 -1.49 -13.81 13.82
C GLY A 242 -0.17 -14.60 13.76
N ARG A 243 0.99 -13.91 13.72
CA ARG A 243 2.32 -14.54 13.62
C ARG A 243 2.82 -15.17 14.92
N SER A 244 2.39 -14.67 16.07
CA SER A 244 2.74 -15.20 17.37
C SER A 244 1.60 -16.06 17.94
N PRO A 245 1.85 -16.94 18.93
CA PRO A 245 0.78 -17.70 19.59
C PRO A 245 -0.34 -16.81 20.16
N GLY A 246 0.00 -15.63 20.72
CA GLY A 246 -0.97 -14.65 21.20
C GLY A 246 -1.77 -14.02 20.06
N GLY A 247 -1.09 -13.59 19.01
CA GLY A 247 -1.72 -13.03 17.81
C GLY A 247 -2.60 -14.05 17.08
N ALA A 248 -2.18 -15.32 17.02
CA ALA A 248 -2.98 -16.39 16.43
C ALA A 248 -4.30 -16.62 17.20
N ARG A 249 -4.26 -16.63 18.53
CA ARG A 249 -5.49 -16.71 19.35
C ARG A 249 -6.40 -15.50 19.14
N ALA A 250 -5.82 -14.30 19.06
CA ALA A 250 -6.58 -13.08 18.78
C ALA A 250 -7.24 -13.14 17.38
N ALA A 251 -6.52 -13.56 16.35
CA ALA A 251 -7.05 -13.72 15.00
C ALA A 251 -8.18 -14.76 14.94
N MET A 252 -8.05 -15.90 15.62
CA MET A 252 -9.12 -16.90 15.71
C MET A 252 -10.38 -16.36 16.37
N SER A 253 -10.24 -15.52 17.40
CA SER A 253 -11.37 -14.89 18.09
C SER A 253 -12.04 -13.81 17.22
N HIS A 254 -11.25 -13.14 16.37
CA HIS A 254 -11.72 -12.02 15.56
C HIS A 254 -12.37 -12.46 14.24
N THR A 255 -11.82 -13.48 13.56
CA THR A 255 -12.26 -13.86 12.20
C THR A 255 -12.66 -15.33 12.06
N ALA A 256 -12.65 -16.10 13.16
CA ALA A 256 -12.92 -17.55 13.17
C ALA A 256 -12.02 -18.35 12.17
N SER A 257 -10.88 -17.81 11.77
CA SER A 257 -9.96 -18.44 10.82
C SER A 257 -8.95 -19.32 11.56
N MET A 258 -8.61 -20.50 11.01
CA MET A 258 -7.53 -21.33 11.52
C MET A 258 -6.18 -20.62 11.38
N ALA A 259 -5.40 -20.61 12.45
CA ALA A 259 -4.02 -20.12 12.41
C ALA A 259 -3.17 -21.08 11.59
N SER A 260 -2.52 -20.57 10.56
CA SER A 260 -1.47 -21.29 9.82
C SER A 260 -0.15 -21.21 10.58
N ASP A 261 0.72 -22.22 10.42
CA ASP A 261 2.09 -22.15 10.91
C ASP A 261 2.83 -20.99 10.19
N HIS A 262 3.25 -20.00 10.98
CA HIS A 262 3.89 -18.80 10.44
C HIS A 262 5.24 -19.12 9.78
N ALA A 263 6.03 -20.07 10.27
CA ALA A 263 7.32 -20.42 9.71
C ALA A 263 7.16 -21.04 8.30
N VAL A 264 6.15 -21.91 8.14
CA VAL A 264 5.78 -22.47 6.83
C VAL A 264 5.31 -21.39 5.88
N MET A 265 4.42 -20.50 6.33
CA MET A 265 3.88 -19.41 5.50
C MET A 265 4.98 -18.44 5.07
N ARG A 266 5.87 -18.07 5.99
CA ARG A 266 7.02 -17.20 5.69
C ARG A 266 7.94 -17.79 4.61
N SER A 267 8.20 -19.09 4.71
CA SER A 267 9.01 -19.81 3.72
C SER A 267 8.33 -19.81 2.35
N ALA A 268 7.03 -20.07 2.31
CA ALA A 268 6.23 -20.05 1.09
C ALA A 268 6.17 -18.64 0.47
N PHE A 269 5.98 -17.58 1.28
CA PHE A 269 6.03 -16.20 0.81
C PHE A 269 7.38 -15.87 0.16
N ARG A 270 8.48 -16.27 0.80
CA ARG A 270 9.81 -16.06 0.24
C ARG A 270 10.00 -16.76 -1.10
N GLN A 271 9.54 -18.01 -1.24
CA GLN A 271 9.61 -18.77 -2.50
C GLN A 271 8.77 -18.12 -3.61
N ALA A 272 7.60 -17.57 -3.26
CA ALA A 272 6.71 -16.88 -4.21
C ALA A 272 7.16 -15.43 -4.54
N GLY A 273 8.28 -14.95 -3.96
CA GLY A 273 8.77 -13.59 -4.18
C GLY A 273 7.99 -12.49 -3.45
N ILE A 274 7.17 -12.87 -2.46
CA ILE A 274 6.41 -11.94 -1.61
C ILE A 274 7.36 -11.35 -0.56
N VAL A 275 7.23 -10.06 -0.32
CA VAL A 275 7.92 -9.33 0.76
C VAL A 275 7.02 -9.35 1.99
N GLU A 276 7.41 -10.08 3.03
CA GLU A 276 6.73 -10.05 4.33
C GLU A 276 7.32 -8.93 5.18
N VAL A 277 6.45 -8.12 5.76
CA VAL A 277 6.79 -7.04 6.69
C VAL A 277 6.22 -7.29 8.08
N THR A 278 6.75 -6.60 9.09
CA THR A 278 6.50 -6.93 10.48
C THR A 278 5.55 -5.99 11.20
N ASP A 279 5.41 -4.78 10.71
CA ASP A 279 4.50 -3.78 11.28
C ASP A 279 3.91 -2.85 10.21
N VAL A 280 3.01 -1.98 10.64
CA VAL A 280 2.26 -1.07 9.77
C VAL A 280 3.16 -0.01 9.14
N ASN A 281 4.15 0.50 9.88
CA ASN A 281 5.06 1.51 9.35
C ASN A 281 5.94 0.92 8.25
N GLU A 282 6.48 -0.28 8.50
CA GLU A 282 7.27 -1.02 7.52
C GLU A 282 6.45 -1.32 6.25
N LEU A 283 5.16 -1.73 6.40
CA LEU A 283 4.26 -1.91 5.26
C LEU A 283 4.18 -0.64 4.40
N MET A 284 3.88 0.51 5.02
CA MET A 284 3.73 1.77 4.31
C MET A 284 5.05 2.24 3.67
N ASP A 285 6.16 2.06 4.36
CA ASP A 285 7.48 2.46 3.88
C ASP A 285 7.94 1.62 2.68
N VAL A 286 7.77 0.31 2.76
CA VAL A 286 8.15 -0.62 1.68
C VAL A 286 7.25 -0.41 0.46
N LEU A 287 5.94 -0.23 0.63
CA LEU A 287 5.03 0.13 -0.46
C LEU A 287 5.45 1.44 -1.14
N ARG A 288 5.81 2.46 -0.35
CA ARG A 288 6.31 3.74 -0.86
C ARG A 288 7.64 3.58 -1.59
N GLY A 289 8.55 2.78 -1.03
CA GLY A 289 9.83 2.48 -1.66
C GLY A 289 9.66 1.85 -3.05
N PHE A 290 8.83 0.84 -3.19
CA PHE A 290 8.51 0.23 -4.48
C PHE A 290 7.79 1.19 -5.43
N SER A 291 6.84 1.96 -4.92
CA SER A 291 6.13 2.98 -5.72
C SER A 291 7.07 4.03 -6.30
N LYS A 292 8.09 4.43 -5.57
CA LYS A 292 9.08 5.43 -6.02
C LYS A 292 10.24 4.81 -6.81
N THR A 293 10.42 3.48 -6.79
CA THR A 293 11.51 2.80 -7.48
C THR A 293 10.97 1.81 -8.52
N PRO A 294 10.51 2.29 -9.68
CA PRO A 294 9.84 1.45 -10.69
C PRO A 294 10.77 0.43 -11.35
N ILE A 295 12.04 0.75 -11.45
CA ILE A 295 13.05 -0.09 -12.08
C ILE A 295 14.24 -0.22 -11.12
N CYS A 296 14.69 -1.44 -10.92
CA CYS A 296 15.90 -1.73 -10.17
C CYS A 296 16.66 -2.87 -10.86
N ARG A 297 17.96 -2.68 -11.07
CA ARG A 297 18.86 -3.67 -11.64
C ARG A 297 19.77 -4.21 -10.52
N ALA A 298 19.20 -4.98 -9.60
CA ALA A 298 19.96 -5.55 -8.51
C ALA A 298 20.82 -6.73 -8.99
N ARG A 299 22.11 -6.73 -8.61
CA ARG A 299 23.03 -7.85 -8.78
C ARG A 299 23.02 -8.74 -7.53
N GLU A 300 23.56 -9.94 -7.63
CA GLU A 300 23.62 -10.90 -6.52
C GLU A 300 24.39 -10.32 -5.32
N ASN A 301 25.53 -9.68 -5.56
CA ASN A 301 26.36 -9.03 -4.56
C ASN A 301 26.23 -7.51 -4.67
N ALA A 302 24.99 -7.01 -4.56
CA ALA A 302 24.72 -5.59 -4.70
C ALA A 302 25.41 -4.76 -3.61
N GLY A 303 26.27 -3.83 -4.04
CA GLY A 303 26.97 -2.89 -3.18
C GLY A 303 26.14 -1.63 -2.94
N THR A 304 26.06 -1.20 -1.70
CA THR A 304 25.40 0.06 -1.32
C THR A 304 26.43 1.14 -1.03
N ALA A 305 26.28 2.30 -1.64
CA ALA A 305 27.04 3.47 -1.24
C ALA A 305 26.25 4.33 -0.23
N VAL A 306 26.94 4.87 0.73
CA VAL A 306 26.36 5.75 1.77
C VAL A 306 27.03 7.11 1.70
N ILE A 307 26.27 8.14 1.33
CA ILE A 307 26.71 9.55 1.36
C ILE A 307 26.18 10.15 2.65
N THR A 308 27.04 10.54 3.57
CA THR A 308 26.64 10.98 4.91
C THR A 308 27.33 12.26 5.33
N PHE A 309 26.58 13.17 5.97
CA PHE A 309 27.15 14.36 6.61
C PHE A 309 27.79 14.07 7.99
N SER A 310 27.79 12.81 8.42
CA SER A 310 28.26 12.41 9.75
C SER A 310 28.96 11.06 9.71
N GLY A 311 30.22 11.00 10.12
CA GLY A 311 30.95 9.74 10.24
C GLY A 311 30.22 8.72 11.14
N GLY A 312 29.66 9.17 12.28
CA GLY A 312 28.83 8.32 13.16
C GLY A 312 27.58 7.79 12.46
N GLY A 313 26.91 8.60 11.65
CA GLY A 313 25.78 8.17 10.84
C GLY A 313 26.18 7.10 9.81
N GLY A 314 27.35 7.23 9.21
CA GLY A 314 27.94 6.21 8.31
C GLY A 314 28.17 4.88 9.00
N ILE A 315 28.75 4.89 10.22
CA ILE A 315 28.99 3.67 11.02
C ILE A 315 27.68 2.96 11.32
N VAL A 316 26.69 3.65 11.88
CA VAL A 316 25.39 3.07 12.23
C VAL A 316 24.69 2.49 10.99
N THR A 317 24.75 3.19 9.86
CA THR A 317 24.14 2.70 8.62
C THR A 317 24.85 1.45 8.09
N SER A 318 26.17 1.36 8.26
CA SER A 318 26.96 0.16 7.87
C SER A 318 26.55 -1.07 8.68
N ASP A 319 26.35 -0.91 10.00
CA ASP A 319 25.87 -1.99 10.86
C ASP A 319 24.48 -2.45 10.45
N LEU A 320 23.57 -1.52 10.22
CA LEU A 320 22.20 -1.82 9.76
C LEU A 320 22.18 -2.52 8.39
N LEU A 321 23.03 -2.11 7.45
CA LEU A 321 23.18 -2.80 6.14
C LEU A 321 23.64 -4.23 6.34
N HIS A 322 24.64 -4.47 7.17
CA HIS A 322 25.13 -5.82 7.47
C HIS A 322 24.04 -6.71 8.08
N GLU A 323 23.30 -6.21 9.07
CA GLU A 323 22.17 -6.92 9.71
C GLU A 323 21.06 -7.26 8.70
N ALA A 324 20.85 -6.39 7.71
CA ALA A 324 19.88 -6.62 6.62
C ALA A 324 20.39 -7.51 5.49
N GLY A 325 21.62 -8.04 5.59
CA GLY A 325 22.26 -8.86 4.55
C GLY A 325 22.65 -8.08 3.30
N LEU A 326 22.92 -6.78 3.46
CA LEU A 326 23.45 -5.91 2.42
C LEU A 326 24.93 -5.58 2.71
N SER A 327 25.68 -5.24 1.65
CA SER A 327 27.11 -4.91 1.76
C SER A 327 27.37 -3.49 1.29
N LEU A 328 28.38 -2.85 1.88
CA LEU A 328 28.92 -1.60 1.34
C LEU A 328 29.60 -1.88 -0.02
N ALA A 329 29.45 -0.97 -0.96
CA ALA A 329 30.17 -1.02 -2.23
C ALA A 329 31.68 -0.71 -2.02
N GLU A 330 32.54 -1.46 -2.65
CA GLU A 330 33.95 -1.11 -2.79
C GLU A 330 34.09 -0.15 -3.98
N LEU A 331 34.23 1.13 -3.69
CA LEU A 331 34.32 2.16 -4.73
C LEU A 331 35.56 2.01 -5.60
N GLY A 332 35.38 2.13 -6.91
CA GLY A 332 36.46 2.06 -7.88
C GLY A 332 37.46 3.22 -7.77
N GLY A 333 38.72 3.02 -8.19
CA GLY A 333 39.77 4.04 -8.12
C GLY A 333 39.43 5.34 -8.85
N GLY A 334 38.69 5.27 -9.97
CA GLY A 334 38.20 6.45 -10.68
C GLY A 334 37.19 7.26 -9.89
N THR A 335 36.28 6.58 -9.20
CA THR A 335 35.31 7.21 -8.28
C THR A 335 36.04 7.87 -7.13
N LEU A 336 36.94 7.15 -6.45
CA LEU A 336 37.73 7.71 -5.33
C LEU A 336 38.55 8.93 -5.76
N ALA A 337 39.13 8.93 -6.96
CA ALA A 337 39.85 10.08 -7.50
C ALA A 337 38.93 11.30 -7.73
N SER A 338 37.71 11.07 -8.25
CA SER A 338 36.71 12.12 -8.43
C SER A 338 36.26 12.71 -7.09
N LEU A 339 36.05 11.86 -6.08
CA LEU A 339 35.70 12.32 -4.74
C LEU A 339 36.85 13.11 -4.10
N LYS A 340 38.10 12.65 -4.28
CA LYS A 340 39.27 13.34 -3.73
C LYS A 340 39.40 14.80 -4.18
N ALA A 341 38.91 15.13 -5.36
CA ALA A 341 38.95 16.48 -5.90
C ALA A 341 38.17 17.51 -5.04
N VAL A 342 37.10 17.06 -4.32
CA VAL A 342 36.30 17.92 -3.45
C VAL A 342 36.58 17.72 -1.96
N TYR A 343 37.46 16.75 -1.61
CA TYR A 343 37.87 16.52 -0.22
C TYR A 343 39.13 17.32 0.14
N PRO A 344 39.27 17.72 1.42
CA PRO A 344 40.50 18.38 1.86
C PRO A 344 41.72 17.46 1.69
N PRO A 345 42.94 17.97 1.48
CA PRO A 345 44.13 17.16 1.19
C PRO A 345 44.46 16.11 2.26
N TRP A 346 44.10 16.35 3.51
CA TRP A 346 44.39 15.46 4.64
C TRP A 346 43.41 14.30 4.83
N MET A 347 42.29 14.26 4.05
CA MET A 347 41.28 13.22 4.16
C MET A 347 41.12 12.46 2.86
N ASP A 348 41.22 11.14 2.92
CA ASP A 348 40.91 10.28 1.79
C ASP A 348 39.42 9.87 1.80
N PRO A 349 38.73 9.92 0.66
CA PRO A 349 37.35 9.48 0.55
C PRO A 349 37.23 7.97 0.71
N SER A 350 36.10 7.53 1.24
CA SER A 350 35.77 6.11 1.47
C SER A 350 34.27 5.87 1.25
N ASN A 351 33.81 4.66 1.46
CA ASN A 351 32.41 4.32 1.61
C ASN A 351 32.20 3.67 3.00
N PRO A 352 31.42 4.24 3.90
CA PRO A 352 30.62 5.49 3.81
C PRO A 352 31.44 6.73 3.52
N ALA A 353 30.88 7.61 2.67
CA ALA A 353 31.50 8.87 2.33
C ALA A 353 31.06 9.95 3.34
N ASP A 354 31.92 10.25 4.35
CA ASP A 354 31.70 11.37 5.27
C ASP A 354 32.00 12.68 4.55
N ILE A 355 30.95 13.43 4.20
CA ILE A 355 31.06 14.62 3.36
C ILE A 355 31.22 15.91 4.15
N TRP A 356 31.14 15.89 5.49
CA TRP A 356 31.21 17.14 6.25
C TRP A 356 32.50 17.92 6.02
N PRO A 357 33.71 17.30 6.10
CA PRO A 357 34.95 18.00 5.79
C PRO A 357 35.07 18.46 4.33
N ALA A 358 34.45 17.72 3.40
CA ALA A 358 34.40 18.13 1.99
C ALA A 358 33.49 19.35 1.79
N ILE A 359 32.37 19.41 2.49
CA ILE A 359 31.45 20.58 2.45
C ILE A 359 32.16 21.85 2.93
N GLU A 360 32.91 21.76 4.02
CA GLU A 360 33.70 22.88 4.55
C GLU A 360 34.81 23.31 3.57
N HIS A 361 35.35 22.36 2.80
CA HIS A 361 36.44 22.63 1.85
C HIS A 361 35.93 23.18 0.51
N SER A 362 34.92 22.57 -0.09
CA SER A 362 34.47 22.84 -1.47
C SER A 362 33.05 23.39 -1.61
N GLY A 363 32.31 23.44 -0.49
CA GLY A 363 30.92 23.89 -0.50
C GLY A 363 29.90 22.76 -0.78
N ILE A 364 28.73 22.93 -0.20
CA ILE A 364 27.71 21.86 -0.10
C ILE A 364 27.17 21.43 -1.46
N ARG A 365 26.96 22.37 -2.37
CA ARG A 365 26.41 22.07 -3.72
C ARG A 365 27.41 21.24 -4.53
N GLU A 366 28.65 21.69 -4.62
CA GLU A 366 29.69 21.01 -5.40
C GLU A 366 29.94 19.60 -4.90
N VAL A 367 29.94 19.41 -3.58
CA VAL A 367 30.14 18.09 -2.95
C VAL A 367 29.00 17.14 -3.28
N TYR A 368 27.73 17.53 -3.07
CA TYR A 368 26.62 16.64 -3.40
C TYR A 368 26.51 16.34 -4.89
N GLU A 369 26.75 17.30 -5.77
CA GLU A 369 26.72 17.10 -7.23
C GLU A 369 27.83 16.14 -7.66
N THR A 370 29.06 16.35 -7.20
CA THR A 370 30.23 15.49 -7.53
C THR A 370 30.06 14.07 -7.02
N LEU A 371 29.65 13.91 -5.75
CA LEU A 371 29.46 12.60 -5.16
C LEU A 371 28.30 11.86 -5.84
N SER A 372 27.18 12.54 -6.07
CA SER A 372 26.03 11.92 -6.75
C SER A 372 26.41 11.35 -8.10
N GLU A 373 27.10 12.12 -8.93
CA GLU A 373 27.53 11.70 -10.27
C GLU A 373 28.53 10.51 -10.18
N ALA A 374 29.60 10.66 -9.40
CA ALA A 374 30.66 9.68 -9.30
C ALA A 374 30.17 8.34 -8.71
N VAL A 375 29.42 8.41 -7.60
CA VAL A 375 28.91 7.23 -6.90
C VAL A 375 27.84 6.50 -7.72
N MET A 376 26.91 7.23 -8.33
CA MET A 376 25.86 6.61 -9.15
C MET A 376 26.42 5.93 -10.40
N ARG A 377 27.49 6.45 -11.00
CA ARG A 377 28.14 5.84 -12.18
C ARG A 377 29.14 4.74 -11.83
N ASP A 378 29.51 4.57 -10.57
CA ASP A 378 30.41 3.50 -10.16
C ASP A 378 29.77 2.13 -10.44
N PRO A 379 30.47 1.23 -11.17
CA PRO A 379 29.94 -0.11 -11.47
C PRO A 379 29.82 -1.01 -10.22
N ALA A 380 30.52 -0.72 -9.13
CA ALA A 380 30.40 -1.47 -7.88
C ALA A 380 29.18 -1.06 -7.05
N VAL A 381 28.55 0.07 -7.36
CA VAL A 381 27.38 0.60 -6.65
C VAL A 381 26.10 0.17 -7.33
N ASP A 382 25.19 -0.48 -6.60
CA ASP A 382 23.86 -0.88 -7.05
C ASP A 382 22.74 -0.06 -6.39
N SER A 383 23.04 0.60 -5.29
CA SER A 383 22.07 1.43 -4.55
C SER A 383 22.78 2.49 -3.73
N VAL A 384 22.04 3.54 -3.37
CA VAL A 384 22.59 4.66 -2.59
C VAL A 384 21.66 4.99 -1.43
N ILE A 385 22.25 5.19 -0.26
CA ILE A 385 21.62 5.87 0.88
C ILE A 385 22.26 7.25 1.01
N VAL A 386 21.44 8.30 1.00
CA VAL A 386 21.92 9.66 1.21
C VAL A 386 21.38 10.22 2.52
N HIS A 387 22.27 10.71 3.38
CA HIS A 387 21.91 11.42 4.59
C HIS A 387 21.90 12.92 4.33
N ILE A 388 20.80 13.57 4.69
CA ILE A 388 20.57 14.98 4.37
C ILE A 388 20.22 15.76 5.63
N PHE A 389 20.94 16.84 5.86
CA PHE A 389 20.60 17.84 6.87
C PHE A 389 19.72 18.91 6.21
N THR A 390 18.40 18.81 6.39
CA THR A 390 17.42 19.56 5.57
C THR A 390 17.47 21.08 5.75
N ASN A 391 18.02 21.57 6.86
CA ASN A 391 18.14 23.01 7.13
C ASN A 391 19.27 23.70 6.35
N MET A 392 20.10 22.94 5.64
CA MET A 392 21.28 23.46 4.93
C MET A 392 21.12 23.50 3.41
N VAL A 393 20.14 22.79 2.86
CA VAL A 393 19.96 22.61 1.42
C VAL A 393 18.47 22.62 1.05
N GLU A 394 18.19 22.84 -0.22
CA GLU A 394 16.86 22.64 -0.78
C GLU A 394 16.76 21.28 -1.51
N SER A 395 15.58 20.69 -1.56
CA SER A 395 15.35 19.41 -2.22
C SER A 395 15.72 19.42 -3.71
N SER A 396 15.65 20.55 -4.36
CA SER A 396 16.04 20.77 -5.76
C SER A 396 17.51 20.41 -6.04
N LEU A 397 18.40 20.46 -5.06
CA LEU A 397 19.80 20.04 -5.17
C LEU A 397 19.93 18.56 -5.61
N PHE A 398 18.95 17.73 -5.27
CA PHE A 398 18.95 16.30 -5.56
C PHE A 398 18.32 15.92 -6.91
N ALA A 399 17.97 16.90 -7.75
CA ALA A 399 17.38 16.64 -9.07
C ALA A 399 18.30 15.82 -9.98
N ASN A 400 19.63 16.08 -9.95
CA ASN A 400 20.58 15.27 -10.71
C ASN A 400 20.68 13.83 -10.19
N LEU A 401 20.66 13.62 -8.88
CA LEU A 401 20.66 12.30 -8.27
C LEU A 401 19.38 11.52 -8.68
N ALA A 402 18.22 12.19 -8.70
CA ALA A 402 16.97 11.62 -9.16
C ALA A 402 17.02 11.21 -10.65
N ARG A 403 17.58 12.06 -11.51
CA ARG A 403 17.79 11.75 -12.93
C ARG A 403 18.70 10.53 -13.11
N LEU A 404 19.82 10.48 -12.41
CA LEU A 404 20.76 9.34 -12.45
C LEU A 404 20.14 8.04 -11.94
N ARG A 405 19.30 8.11 -10.91
CA ARG A 405 18.53 6.98 -10.41
C ARG A 405 17.67 6.34 -11.50
N GLU A 406 16.96 7.16 -12.28
CA GLU A 406 16.12 6.66 -13.38
C GLU A 406 16.96 6.13 -14.54
N GLU A 407 17.98 6.88 -14.96
CA GLU A 407 18.88 6.52 -16.04
C GLU A 407 19.57 5.17 -15.81
N LEU A 408 20.07 4.96 -14.59
CA LEU A 408 20.90 3.80 -14.23
C LEU A 408 20.11 2.65 -13.60
N GLY A 409 18.85 2.88 -13.20
CA GLY A 409 18.03 1.88 -12.53
C GLY A 409 18.57 1.50 -11.15
N LYS A 410 19.23 2.42 -10.45
CA LYS A 410 19.79 2.21 -9.11
C LYS A 410 18.89 2.86 -8.05
N PRO A 411 18.32 2.09 -7.10
CA PRO A 411 17.52 2.68 -6.04
C PRO A 411 18.30 3.65 -5.17
N VAL A 412 17.66 4.76 -4.84
CA VAL A 412 18.16 5.78 -3.92
C VAL A 412 17.11 5.99 -2.84
N VAL A 413 17.54 6.00 -1.59
CA VAL A 413 16.71 6.34 -0.42
C VAL A 413 17.40 7.40 0.42
N ALA A 414 16.63 8.25 1.09
CA ALA A 414 17.18 9.35 1.89
C ALA A 414 16.83 9.21 3.38
N TRP A 415 17.82 9.40 4.25
CA TRP A 415 17.60 9.70 5.65
C TRP A 415 17.62 11.21 5.86
N LEU A 416 16.59 11.74 6.52
CA LEU A 416 16.46 13.17 6.77
C LEU A 416 16.66 13.51 8.24
N ALA A 417 17.55 14.46 8.51
CA ALA A 417 17.68 15.11 9.79
C ALA A 417 17.25 16.57 9.63
N GLY A 418 16.31 17.03 10.45
CA GLY A 418 15.79 18.40 10.39
C GLY A 418 14.63 18.64 11.36
N LEU A 419 14.02 19.81 11.29
CA LEU A 419 13.01 20.25 12.25
C LEU A 419 11.72 20.76 11.56
N GLY A 420 10.58 20.44 12.16
CA GLY A 420 9.29 21.09 11.93
C GLY A 420 8.76 21.00 10.51
N GLU A 421 8.04 22.04 10.09
CA GLU A 421 7.42 22.13 8.76
C GLU A 421 8.42 22.11 7.61
N GLY A 422 9.65 22.62 7.82
CA GLY A 422 10.73 22.56 6.84
C GLY A 422 11.11 21.13 6.47
N LEU A 423 11.17 20.23 7.44
CA LEU A 423 11.42 18.80 7.21
C LEU A 423 10.31 18.15 6.37
N LYS A 424 9.05 18.49 6.65
CA LYS A 424 7.89 17.96 5.91
C LYS A 424 7.90 18.45 4.45
N ALA A 425 8.15 19.74 4.23
CA ALA A 425 8.25 20.32 2.88
C ALA A 425 9.41 19.71 2.10
N PHE A 426 10.58 19.55 2.73
CA PHE A 426 11.76 18.95 2.12
C PHE A 426 11.51 17.49 1.71
N ARG A 427 10.88 16.70 2.61
CA ARG A 427 10.48 15.32 2.29
C ARG A 427 9.57 15.28 1.07
N THR A 428 8.54 16.12 1.03
CA THR A 428 7.63 16.21 -0.12
C THR A 428 8.38 16.49 -1.41
N GLY A 429 9.32 17.45 -1.41
CA GLY A 429 10.12 17.77 -2.59
C GLY A 429 11.01 16.61 -3.06
N LEU A 430 11.64 15.84 -2.14
CA LEU A 430 12.39 14.64 -2.53
C LEU A 430 11.49 13.54 -3.09
N GLU A 431 10.32 13.37 -2.51
CA GLU A 431 9.37 12.36 -2.99
C GLU A 431 8.75 12.71 -4.34
N GLU A 432 8.60 13.98 -4.66
CA GLU A 432 8.25 14.46 -6.01
C GLU A 432 9.35 14.17 -7.03
N LEU A 433 10.61 14.21 -6.60
CA LEU A 433 11.76 13.75 -7.38
C LEU A 433 11.88 12.22 -7.45
N GLY A 434 10.97 11.48 -6.80
CA GLY A 434 10.98 10.01 -6.77
C GLY A 434 11.99 9.40 -5.78
N ILE A 435 12.57 10.15 -4.85
CA ILE A 435 13.47 9.65 -3.81
C ILE A 435 12.66 9.48 -2.52
N PRO A 436 12.37 8.24 -2.07
CA PRO A 436 11.70 8.02 -0.80
C PRO A 436 12.59 8.44 0.37
N ALA A 437 11.99 9.17 1.32
CA ALA A 437 12.74 9.78 2.41
C ALA A 437 12.14 9.43 3.78
N PHE A 438 13.02 9.14 4.76
CA PHE A 438 12.67 8.61 6.08
C PHE A 438 13.36 9.39 7.20
N ASP A 439 12.78 9.33 8.40
CA ASP A 439 13.32 9.98 9.61
C ASP A 439 14.30 9.08 10.37
N GLU A 440 14.37 7.79 10.02
CA GLU A 440 15.21 6.79 10.68
C GLU A 440 16.07 6.03 9.67
N MET A 441 17.33 5.81 10.00
CA MET A 441 18.27 5.07 9.14
C MET A 441 17.83 3.62 8.92
N SER A 442 17.29 2.98 9.96
CA SER A 442 16.79 1.61 9.90
C SER A 442 15.69 1.45 8.86
N ARG A 443 14.79 2.44 8.73
CA ARG A 443 13.72 2.45 7.72
C ARG A 443 14.29 2.57 6.31
N CYS A 444 15.31 3.38 6.10
CA CYS A 444 16.03 3.46 4.81
C CYS A 444 16.57 2.09 4.40
N VAL A 445 17.25 1.43 5.34
CA VAL A 445 17.87 0.12 5.10
C VAL A 445 16.82 -0.96 4.86
N SER A 446 15.75 -1.02 5.65
CA SER A 446 14.66 -1.99 5.48
C SER A 446 14.00 -1.88 4.10
N VAL A 447 13.69 -0.65 3.67
CA VAL A 447 13.10 -0.41 2.34
C VAL A 447 14.07 -0.82 1.23
N LEU A 448 15.33 -0.44 1.34
CA LEU A 448 16.34 -0.80 0.35
C LEU A 448 16.54 -2.33 0.26
N ALA A 449 16.60 -3.02 1.39
CA ALA A 449 16.69 -4.47 1.46
C ALA A 449 15.48 -5.16 0.81
N ALA A 450 14.28 -4.63 1.04
CA ALA A 450 13.06 -5.15 0.41
C ALA A 450 13.11 -5.00 -1.13
N ILE A 451 13.49 -3.82 -1.63
CA ILE A 451 13.61 -3.55 -3.08
C ILE A 451 14.66 -4.47 -3.71
N LEU A 452 15.89 -4.45 -3.21
CA LEU A 452 16.99 -5.26 -3.75
C LEU A 452 16.68 -6.75 -3.64
N GLY A 453 16.16 -7.21 -2.51
CA GLY A 453 15.77 -8.60 -2.29
C GLY A 453 14.67 -9.09 -3.23
N HIS A 454 13.69 -8.26 -3.55
CA HIS A 454 12.65 -8.58 -4.54
C HIS A 454 13.25 -8.76 -5.93
N HIS A 455 14.05 -7.79 -6.39
CA HIS A 455 14.62 -7.81 -7.73
C HIS A 455 15.66 -8.93 -7.93
N ARG A 456 16.46 -9.27 -6.91
CA ARG A 456 17.37 -10.44 -6.95
C ARG A 456 16.62 -11.74 -7.19
N ARG A 457 15.54 -11.97 -6.45
CA ARG A 457 14.72 -13.18 -6.60
C ARG A 457 14.09 -13.29 -7.99
N ARG A 458 13.61 -12.18 -8.54
CA ARG A 458 13.02 -12.14 -9.88
C ARG A 458 14.05 -12.29 -10.99
N GLY A 459 15.23 -11.71 -10.86
CA GLY A 459 16.35 -11.88 -11.81
C GLY A 459 16.83 -13.34 -11.90
N GLY A 460 16.79 -14.10 -10.80
CA GLY A 460 17.07 -15.54 -10.78
C GLY A 460 16.01 -16.40 -11.46
N VAL A 461 14.74 -16.04 -11.32
CA VAL A 461 13.59 -16.75 -11.95
C VAL A 461 13.56 -16.54 -13.47
N LEU A 462 13.99 -15.37 -13.96
CA LEU A 462 14.04 -15.09 -15.41
C LEU A 462 15.22 -15.77 -16.14
N ARG A 463 16.21 -16.26 -15.40
CA ARG A 463 17.37 -16.99 -15.98
C ARG A 463 17.20 -18.48 -15.90
N GLY A 464 16.01 -19.03 -16.02
CA GLY A 464 15.74 -20.46 -16.11
C GLY A 464 16.97 -21.33 -16.28
N GLU A 465 17.72 -21.60 -15.19
CA GLU A 465 18.66 -22.68 -15.09
C GLU A 465 18.11 -23.71 -14.12
N PRO A 466 18.23 -25.01 -14.47
CA PRO A 466 17.46 -26.12 -13.90
C PRO A 466 17.71 -26.39 -12.42
#